data_0c43b1f60d2425ce9c0bcd25bd3078c9
#
_entry.id   0c43b1f60d2425ce9c0bcd25bd3078c9
#
_cell.length_a   1.000
_cell.length_b   1.000
_cell.length_c   1.000
_cell.angle_alpha   90.00
_cell.angle_beta   90.00
_cell.angle_gamma   90.00
#
_symmetry.space_group_name_H-M   'P 1'
#
loop_
_entity.id
_entity.type
_entity.pdbx_description
1 polymer ?
#
loop_
_entity_poly.entity_id
_entity_poly.type
_entity_poly.pdbx_seq_one_letter_code
_entity_poly.pdbx_strand_id
1 'polypeptide(L)'
;TLMRSSAASDVYKRQHELKALEVIKDLNDHHRMDLVATFMGAHLVPAEYKSNREEYVRLVCEEMMPKVKEQGIAKFCDVFCEADTFTVEESRQVLEAGLKYGLRPKIHADEIEAIGGSQLAGEIGAISAEHLIVCPPEGIASMAKGGVIACLLPATSFNLGAVFAPARDMVNAGVPVAMATDFNPGSCPCLNMQFVINLGCLKYKLTPEEVLTAVTLNGAAAIDLADKVGSVEEGKLGDLVIWDAPDLDYICYRVGSNLAKTVIKRGEIV
;
A
#
# COMPACT_ATOMS: atom_id res chain seq x y z
N THR A 1 20.23 -11.89 9.17
CA THR A 1 20.60 -10.81 8.21
C THR A 1 19.84 -11.00 6.91
N LEU A 2 18.57 -11.14 7.03
CA LEU A 2 17.69 -11.23 5.87
C LEU A 2 16.66 -10.18 6.07
N MET A 3 16.44 -9.39 5.06
CA MET A 3 15.20 -8.68 4.93
C MET A 3 15.30 -7.22 5.13
N ARG A 4 15.75 -6.66 4.12
CA ARG A 4 15.33 -5.31 3.87
C ARG A 4 14.37 -5.39 2.72
N SER A 5 13.22 -4.76 2.89
CA SER A 5 12.06 -4.73 2.03
C SER A 5 12.42 -4.57 0.54
N SER A 6 11.43 -4.78 -0.28
CA SER A 6 11.38 -4.46 -1.72
C SER A 6 11.99 -3.11 -2.08
N ALA A 7 11.98 -2.15 -1.16
CA ALA A 7 12.68 -0.88 -1.30
C ALA A 7 14.19 -1.02 -1.62
N ALA A 8 14.81 -2.16 -1.33
CA ALA A 8 16.18 -2.43 -1.72
C ALA A 8 16.37 -2.64 -3.22
N SER A 9 15.34 -2.94 -3.97
CA SER A 9 15.35 -2.99 -5.43
C SER A 9 15.03 -1.63 -6.06
N ASP A 10 14.49 -0.70 -5.22
CA ASP A 10 13.91 0.54 -5.68
C ASP A 10 14.94 1.64 -5.59
N VAL A 11 15.78 1.94 -6.39
CA VAL A 11 16.37 3.27 -6.54
C VAL A 11 17.65 3.60 -5.83
N TYR A 12 18.67 3.42 -6.55
CA TYR A 12 19.93 4.08 -6.25
C TYR A 12 20.13 5.43 -6.95
N LYS A 13 19.20 5.87 -7.82
CA LYS A 13 19.36 7.14 -8.55
C LYS A 13 18.01 7.72 -8.96
N ARG A 14 17.84 9.04 -8.84
CA ARG A 14 16.72 9.86 -9.35
C ARG A 14 16.16 9.37 -10.69
N GLN A 15 17.03 8.98 -11.62
CA GLN A 15 16.65 8.52 -12.95
C GLN A 15 15.85 7.21 -12.94
N HIS A 16 16.05 6.35 -11.94
CA HIS A 16 15.35 5.06 -11.85
C HIS A 16 13.90 5.23 -11.43
N GLU A 17 13.61 6.14 -10.46
CA GLU A 17 12.25 6.45 -10.06
C GLU A 17 11.42 7.02 -11.21
N LEU A 18 11.95 8.04 -11.88
CA LEU A 18 11.28 8.66 -13.02
C LEU A 18 11.04 7.65 -14.15
N LYS A 19 12.03 6.77 -14.39
CA LYS A 19 11.90 5.69 -15.37
C LYS A 19 10.86 4.64 -14.96
N ALA A 20 10.79 4.29 -13.68
CA ALA A 20 9.76 3.36 -13.18
C ALA A 20 8.35 3.91 -13.42
N LEU A 21 8.14 5.20 -13.19
CA LEU A 21 6.86 5.87 -13.49
C LEU A 21 6.54 5.83 -15.00
N GLU A 22 7.52 6.05 -15.87
CA GLU A 22 7.35 5.94 -17.33
C GLU A 22 6.95 4.52 -17.75
N VAL A 23 7.57 3.48 -17.15
CA VAL A 23 7.22 2.08 -17.40
C VAL A 23 5.78 1.79 -16.94
N ILE A 24 5.35 2.30 -15.79
CA ILE A 24 3.96 2.15 -15.33
C ILE A 24 2.98 2.79 -16.32
N LYS A 25 3.33 3.97 -16.85
CA LYS A 25 2.51 4.63 -17.87
C LYS A 25 2.42 3.79 -19.14
N ASP A 26 3.55 3.29 -19.65
CA ASP A 26 3.58 2.44 -20.84
C ASP A 26 2.76 1.17 -20.65
N LEU A 27 2.86 0.52 -19.48
CA LEU A 27 2.04 -0.63 -19.15
C LEU A 27 0.54 -0.29 -19.11
N ASN A 28 0.14 0.86 -18.56
CA ASN A 28 -1.26 1.30 -18.56
C ASN A 28 -1.80 1.51 -19.99
N ASP A 29 -0.95 1.95 -20.92
CA ASP A 29 -1.34 2.20 -22.30
C ASP A 29 -1.50 0.88 -23.10
N HIS A 30 -0.87 -0.22 -22.66
CA HIS A 30 -0.79 -1.48 -23.42
C HIS A 30 -1.33 -2.72 -22.70
N HIS A 31 -1.62 -2.64 -21.40
CA HIS A 31 -2.09 -3.76 -20.60
C HIS A 31 -3.54 -3.57 -20.15
N ARG A 32 -4.27 -4.67 -19.95
CA ARG A 32 -5.68 -4.63 -19.48
C ARG A 32 -5.81 -4.24 -18.00
N MET A 33 -4.79 -4.46 -17.20
CA MET A 33 -4.76 -4.08 -15.78
C MET A 33 -4.53 -2.58 -15.66
N ASP A 34 -5.33 -1.90 -14.83
CA ASP A 34 -5.09 -0.50 -14.48
C ASP A 34 -4.02 -0.42 -13.39
N LEU A 35 -3.01 0.39 -13.60
CA LEU A 35 -1.93 0.63 -12.65
C LEU A 35 -2.04 2.07 -12.12
N VAL A 36 -1.98 2.24 -10.81
CA VAL A 36 -1.97 3.55 -10.16
C VAL A 36 -0.59 3.79 -9.59
N ALA A 37 0.12 4.78 -10.15
CA ALA A 37 1.51 5.02 -9.84
C ALA A 37 1.69 5.78 -8.53
N THR A 38 2.66 5.33 -7.72
CA THR A 38 3.15 5.99 -6.52
C THR A 38 4.62 6.35 -6.69
N PHE A 39 5.00 7.58 -6.37
CA PHE A 39 6.40 7.97 -6.27
C PHE A 39 6.99 7.48 -4.95
N MET A 40 8.07 6.70 -5.01
CA MET A 40 8.66 5.99 -3.88
C MET A 40 10.12 6.37 -3.62
N GLY A 41 10.56 7.56 -4.02
CA GLY A 41 11.94 8.03 -3.88
C GLY A 41 12.45 8.13 -2.44
N ALA A 42 11.57 8.06 -1.44
CA ALA A 42 11.91 8.11 -0.02
C ALA A 42 11.72 6.75 0.68
N HIS A 43 12.15 5.66 0.06
CA HIS A 43 12.13 4.31 0.67
C HIS A 43 13.48 3.85 1.18
N LEU A 44 14.57 4.36 0.62
CA LEU A 44 15.93 4.04 1.08
C LEU A 44 16.84 5.24 0.85
N VAL A 45 17.65 5.56 1.86
CA VAL A 45 18.74 6.54 1.69
C VAL A 45 19.91 5.83 1.00
N PRO A 46 20.31 6.26 -0.22
CA PRO A 46 21.43 5.67 -0.94
C PRO A 46 22.74 5.73 -0.14
N ALA A 47 23.65 4.79 -0.40
CA ALA A 47 24.89 4.67 0.36
C ALA A 47 25.72 5.94 0.37
N GLU A 48 25.75 6.67 -0.75
CA GLU A 48 26.46 7.93 -0.92
C GLU A 48 25.90 9.08 -0.07
N TYR A 49 24.64 8.99 0.36
CA TYR A 49 23.97 10.00 1.19
C TYR A 49 23.85 9.61 2.67
N LYS A 50 24.34 8.42 3.08
CA LYS A 50 24.21 7.97 4.48
C LYS A 50 24.88 8.91 5.49
N SER A 51 25.94 9.59 5.09
CA SER A 51 26.61 10.60 5.91
C SER A 51 26.02 12.01 5.80
N ASN A 52 25.10 12.24 4.86
CA ASN A 52 24.45 13.52 4.63
C ASN A 52 22.98 13.29 4.20
N ARG A 53 22.18 12.78 5.14
CA ARG A 53 20.76 12.42 4.91
C ARG A 53 19.90 13.61 4.53
N GLU A 54 20.16 14.75 5.17
CA GLU A 54 19.46 16.01 4.91
C GLU A 54 19.54 16.40 3.42
N GLU A 55 20.68 16.22 2.80
CA GLU A 55 20.85 16.48 1.36
C GLU A 55 20.04 15.52 0.50
N TYR A 56 19.87 14.24 0.92
CA TYR A 56 19.00 13.33 0.19
C TYR A 56 17.53 13.71 0.31
N VAL A 57 17.08 14.08 1.51
CA VAL A 57 15.70 14.57 1.71
C VAL A 57 15.46 15.83 0.87
N ARG A 58 16.43 16.78 0.85
CA ARG A 58 16.37 17.96 -0.02
C ARG A 58 16.27 17.57 -1.50
N LEU A 59 17.09 16.63 -1.96
CA LEU A 59 17.07 16.13 -3.35
C LEU A 59 15.69 15.55 -3.71
N VAL A 60 15.11 14.74 -2.82
CA VAL A 60 13.76 14.17 -3.02
C VAL A 60 12.73 15.30 -3.15
N CYS A 61 12.72 16.24 -2.21
CA CYS A 61 11.70 17.28 -2.12
C CYS A 61 11.84 18.36 -3.20
N GLU A 62 13.07 18.81 -3.51
CA GLU A 62 13.31 19.99 -4.34
C GLU A 62 13.71 19.66 -5.77
N GLU A 63 14.20 18.45 -6.04
CA GLU A 63 14.65 18.07 -7.39
C GLU A 63 13.86 16.93 -8.00
N MET A 64 13.50 15.89 -7.21
CA MET A 64 12.74 14.73 -7.76
C MET A 64 11.26 15.05 -7.90
N MET A 65 10.62 15.56 -6.85
CA MET A 65 9.17 15.85 -6.88
C MET A 65 8.73 16.83 -7.96
N PRO A 66 9.45 17.93 -8.24
CA PRO A 66 9.10 18.79 -9.39
C PRO A 66 9.05 18.02 -10.72
N LYS A 67 9.97 17.09 -10.94
CA LYS A 67 10.02 16.26 -12.16
C LYS A 67 8.91 15.21 -12.19
N VAL A 68 8.58 14.61 -11.04
CA VAL A 68 7.42 13.72 -10.90
C VAL A 68 6.13 14.48 -11.25
N LYS A 69 6.01 15.72 -10.76
CA LYS A 69 4.89 16.59 -11.12
C LYS A 69 4.85 16.92 -12.61
N GLU A 70 6.00 17.21 -13.22
CA GLU A 70 6.12 17.48 -14.66
C GLU A 70 5.70 16.27 -15.49
N GLN A 71 6.10 15.04 -15.09
CA GLN A 71 5.66 13.80 -15.75
C GLN A 71 4.14 13.59 -15.64
N GLY A 72 3.50 13.99 -14.54
CA GLY A 72 2.05 13.87 -14.33
C GLY A 72 1.53 12.42 -14.27
N ILE A 73 2.39 11.44 -13.93
CA ILE A 73 2.07 10.02 -13.91
C ILE A 73 1.69 9.57 -12.49
N ALA A 74 2.50 9.93 -11.50
CA ALA A 74 2.26 9.55 -10.11
C ALA A 74 1.05 10.29 -9.52
N LYS A 75 0.20 9.57 -8.82
CA LYS A 75 -0.93 10.09 -8.05
C LYS A 75 -0.57 10.29 -6.58
N PHE A 76 0.32 9.45 -6.08
CA PHE A 76 0.73 9.40 -4.69
C PHE A 76 2.24 9.63 -4.54
N CYS A 77 2.65 10.09 -3.35
CA CYS A 77 4.01 9.94 -2.86
C CYS A 77 3.99 9.10 -1.58
N ASP A 78 5.00 8.28 -1.40
CA ASP A 78 5.15 7.37 -0.28
C ASP A 78 6.52 7.51 0.37
N VAL A 79 6.57 7.31 1.67
CA VAL A 79 7.81 7.30 2.45
C VAL A 79 7.86 6.08 3.35
N PHE A 80 9.04 5.49 3.50
CA PHE A 80 9.27 4.43 4.46
C PHE A 80 9.75 5.02 5.79
N CYS A 81 8.79 5.27 6.69
CA CYS A 81 9.02 5.83 8.02
C CYS A 81 9.38 4.70 9.00
N GLU A 82 10.67 4.44 9.17
CA GLU A 82 11.18 3.35 9.99
C GLU A 82 12.55 3.71 10.56
N ALA A 83 12.95 3.11 11.69
CA ALA A 83 14.15 3.45 12.45
C ALA A 83 15.43 3.53 11.60
N ASP A 84 15.64 2.59 10.70
CA ASP A 84 16.83 2.51 9.84
C ASP A 84 16.66 3.19 8.46
N THR A 85 15.50 3.79 8.18
CA THR A 85 15.18 4.41 6.89
C THR A 85 14.93 5.91 7.05
N PHE A 86 13.70 6.39 7.09
CA PHE A 86 13.37 7.80 7.28
C PHE A 86 12.75 8.02 8.65
N THR A 87 13.26 9.01 9.38
CA THR A 87 12.67 9.46 10.64
C THR A 87 11.30 10.09 10.42
N VAL A 88 10.52 10.25 11.48
CA VAL A 88 9.20 10.91 11.42
C VAL A 88 9.31 12.31 10.84
N GLU A 89 10.34 13.07 11.22
CA GLU A 89 10.55 14.45 10.74
C GLU A 89 10.93 14.48 9.25
N GLU A 90 11.86 13.64 8.81
CA GLU A 90 12.20 13.48 7.39
C GLU A 90 11.00 13.05 6.56
N SER A 91 10.19 12.11 7.09
CA SER A 91 8.96 11.62 6.48
C SER A 91 7.93 12.74 6.32
N ARG A 92 7.75 13.56 7.34
CA ARG A 92 6.87 14.73 7.30
C ARG A 92 7.29 15.70 6.18
N GLN A 93 8.59 16.04 6.10
CA GLN A 93 9.13 16.93 5.07
C GLN A 93 8.83 16.40 3.66
N VAL A 94 9.06 15.10 3.43
CA VAL A 94 8.79 14.44 2.14
C VAL A 94 7.31 14.50 1.79
N LEU A 95 6.42 14.11 2.71
CA LEU A 95 4.98 14.06 2.46
C LEU A 95 4.37 15.45 2.26
N GLU A 96 4.81 16.45 3.05
CA GLU A 96 4.40 17.84 2.86
C GLU A 96 4.88 18.41 1.53
N ALA A 97 6.10 18.07 1.10
CA ALA A 97 6.57 18.41 -0.24
C ALA A 97 5.69 17.77 -1.32
N GLY A 98 5.33 16.47 -1.17
CA GLY A 98 4.41 15.80 -2.09
C GLY A 98 3.08 16.52 -2.22
N LEU A 99 2.48 16.93 -1.12
CA LEU A 99 1.23 17.72 -1.10
C LEU A 99 1.35 19.03 -1.89
N LYS A 100 2.47 19.75 -1.77
CA LYS A 100 2.72 21.00 -2.54
C LYS A 100 2.71 20.76 -4.05
N TYR A 101 3.14 19.59 -4.49
CA TYR A 101 3.12 19.19 -5.90
C TYR A 101 1.85 18.46 -6.32
N GLY A 102 0.87 18.31 -5.42
CA GLY A 102 -0.44 17.70 -5.69
C GLY A 102 -0.42 16.17 -5.68
N LEU A 103 0.60 15.56 -5.08
CA LEU A 103 0.64 14.13 -4.79
C LEU A 103 -0.07 13.86 -3.45
N ARG A 104 -0.87 12.79 -3.38
CA ARG A 104 -1.51 12.40 -2.14
C ARG A 104 -0.55 11.56 -1.29
N PRO A 105 -0.47 11.80 0.02
CA PRO A 105 0.48 11.09 0.88
C PRO A 105 0.06 9.66 1.17
N LYS A 106 1.02 8.75 1.16
CA LYS A 106 1.00 7.39 1.68
C LYS A 106 2.23 7.20 2.57
N ILE A 107 2.21 6.20 3.44
CA ILE A 107 3.32 5.97 4.35
C ILE A 107 3.45 4.48 4.71
N HIS A 108 4.64 3.91 4.51
CA HIS A 108 5.03 2.65 5.15
C HIS A 108 5.45 2.97 6.58
N ALA A 109 4.81 2.34 7.56
CA ALA A 109 5.00 2.69 8.96
C ALA A 109 4.82 1.47 9.88
N ASP A 110 5.53 1.50 11.01
CA ASP A 110 5.39 0.52 12.08
C ASP A 110 5.51 -0.94 11.56
N GLU A 111 6.37 -1.16 10.56
CA GLU A 111 6.62 -2.50 10.01
C GLU A 111 7.55 -3.28 10.94
N ILE A 112 8.61 -2.63 11.44
CA ILE A 112 9.65 -3.22 12.28
C ILE A 112 9.60 -2.61 13.68
N GLU A 113 9.59 -1.28 13.76
CA GLU A 113 9.56 -0.51 15.01
C GLU A 113 8.52 0.61 14.95
N ALA A 114 7.79 0.82 16.04
CA ALA A 114 6.82 1.90 16.15
C ALA A 114 7.54 3.21 16.54
N ILE A 115 8.00 3.94 15.53
CA ILE A 115 8.70 5.22 15.75
C ILE A 115 7.80 6.46 15.65
N GLY A 116 6.49 6.28 15.38
CA GLY A 116 5.51 7.36 15.23
C GLY A 116 4.99 7.56 13.80
N GLY A 117 5.26 6.63 12.89
CA GLY A 117 4.82 6.71 11.50
C GLY A 117 3.31 6.67 11.34
N SER A 118 2.60 5.81 12.08
CA SER A 118 1.14 5.76 12.09
C SER A 118 0.48 7.01 12.68
N GLN A 119 1.11 7.65 13.70
CA GLN A 119 0.66 8.93 14.21
C GLN A 119 0.79 10.01 13.14
N LEU A 120 1.94 10.08 12.47
CA LEU A 120 2.19 11.01 11.37
C LEU A 120 1.16 10.80 10.24
N ALA A 121 0.83 9.55 9.89
CA ALA A 121 -0.19 9.25 8.90
C ALA A 121 -1.52 9.95 9.20
N GLY A 122 -1.99 9.84 10.45
CA GLY A 122 -3.22 10.50 10.90
C GLY A 122 -3.13 12.02 10.91
N GLU A 123 -1.99 12.58 11.33
CA GLU A 123 -1.77 14.04 11.40
C GLU A 123 -1.75 14.70 10.02
N ILE A 124 -1.13 14.06 9.04
CA ILE A 124 -0.99 14.61 7.68
C ILE A 124 -2.19 14.28 6.79
N GLY A 125 -3.12 13.43 7.26
CA GLY A 125 -4.25 12.95 6.49
C GLY A 125 -3.82 12.10 5.30
N ALA A 126 -2.89 11.16 5.52
CA ALA A 126 -2.49 10.21 4.49
C ALA A 126 -3.70 9.42 3.99
N ILE A 127 -3.71 9.07 2.70
CA ILE A 127 -4.80 8.24 2.17
C ILE A 127 -4.74 6.84 2.74
N SER A 128 -3.53 6.30 2.91
CA SER A 128 -3.30 5.01 3.56
C SER A 128 -1.96 4.99 4.29
N ALA A 129 -1.87 4.06 5.25
CA ALA A 129 -0.64 3.66 5.90
C ALA A 129 -0.46 2.15 5.72
N GLU A 130 0.72 1.74 5.28
CA GLU A 130 1.04 0.40 4.87
C GLU A 130 1.77 -0.38 5.98
N HIS A 131 1.60 -1.71 6.02
CA HIS A 131 2.12 -2.70 6.98
C HIS A 131 1.51 -2.62 8.38
N LEU A 132 1.88 -1.65 9.21
CA LEU A 132 1.33 -1.39 10.54
C LEU A 132 1.44 -2.61 11.50
N ILE A 133 2.49 -3.43 11.32
CA ILE A 133 2.66 -4.71 12.01
C ILE A 133 2.74 -4.51 13.53
N VAL A 134 3.47 -3.47 13.97
CA VAL A 134 3.65 -3.13 15.38
C VAL A 134 2.98 -1.82 15.75
N CYS A 135 1.92 -1.45 15.03
CA CYS A 135 1.19 -0.20 15.24
C CYS A 135 0.63 -0.09 16.67
N PRO A 136 0.99 0.96 17.42
CA PRO A 136 0.53 1.15 18.80
C PRO A 136 -0.90 1.73 18.86
N PRO A 137 -1.60 1.64 20.00
CA PRO A 137 -2.96 2.15 20.15
C PRO A 137 -3.11 3.64 19.80
N GLU A 138 -2.13 4.46 20.11
CA GLU A 138 -2.09 5.89 19.78
C GLU A 138 -1.98 6.13 18.26
N GLY A 139 -1.27 5.27 17.55
CA GLY A 139 -1.22 5.27 16.09
C GLY A 139 -2.58 4.94 15.48
N ILE A 140 -3.24 3.88 15.99
CA ILE A 140 -4.61 3.51 15.59
C ILE A 140 -5.57 4.69 15.81
N ALA A 141 -5.51 5.33 16.99
CA ALA A 141 -6.36 6.47 17.32
C ALA A 141 -6.12 7.68 16.40
N SER A 142 -4.84 7.95 16.05
CA SER A 142 -4.48 9.03 15.13
C SER A 142 -5.01 8.76 13.72
N MET A 143 -4.85 7.53 13.21
CA MET A 143 -5.37 7.13 11.90
C MET A 143 -6.89 7.19 11.84
N ALA A 144 -7.59 6.73 12.89
CA ALA A 144 -9.06 6.83 12.98
C ALA A 144 -9.53 8.28 12.88
N LYS A 145 -8.87 9.19 13.61
CA LYS A 145 -9.16 10.62 13.57
C LYS A 145 -8.85 11.26 12.22
N GLY A 146 -7.75 10.84 11.58
CA GLY A 146 -7.31 11.35 10.27
C GLY A 146 -8.07 10.76 9.09
N GLY A 147 -8.91 9.74 9.28
CA GLY A 147 -9.61 9.03 8.20
C GLY A 147 -8.68 8.22 7.31
N VAL A 148 -7.54 7.77 7.85
CA VAL A 148 -6.52 7.00 7.13
C VAL A 148 -6.95 5.55 6.95
N ILE A 149 -6.71 4.98 5.79
CA ILE A 149 -6.95 3.54 5.53
C ILE A 149 -5.72 2.75 5.95
N ALA A 150 -5.89 1.77 6.83
CA ALA A 150 -4.85 0.81 7.18
C ALA A 150 -4.72 -0.23 6.06
N CYS A 151 -3.68 -0.14 5.24
CA CYS A 151 -3.40 -1.09 4.17
C CYS A 151 -2.50 -2.22 4.68
N LEU A 152 -3.10 -3.33 5.05
CA LEU A 152 -2.41 -4.46 5.67
C LEU A 152 -1.93 -5.48 4.65
N LEU A 153 -0.74 -6.03 4.88
CA LEU A 153 0.01 -6.85 3.93
C LEU A 153 0.32 -8.23 4.53
N PRO A 154 -0.72 -9.08 4.77
CA PRO A 154 -0.56 -10.31 5.54
C PRO A 154 0.35 -11.35 4.87
N ALA A 155 0.48 -11.33 3.53
CA ALA A 155 1.36 -12.25 2.82
C ALA A 155 2.83 -11.95 3.10
N THR A 156 3.20 -10.68 3.30
CA THR A 156 4.54 -10.25 3.70
C THR A 156 4.87 -10.75 5.11
N SER A 157 4.01 -10.48 6.09
CA SER A 157 4.18 -11.02 7.46
C SER A 157 4.32 -12.54 7.46
N PHE A 158 3.53 -13.24 6.64
CA PHE A 158 3.61 -14.69 6.52
C PHE A 158 4.94 -15.15 5.94
N ASN A 159 5.37 -14.56 4.81
CA ASN A 159 6.60 -14.95 4.13
C ASN A 159 7.85 -14.68 4.98
N LEU A 160 7.82 -13.62 5.77
CA LEU A 160 8.91 -13.22 6.65
C LEU A 160 8.89 -13.96 8.01
N GLY A 161 7.84 -14.70 8.33
CA GLY A 161 7.66 -15.27 9.65
C GLY A 161 7.47 -14.22 10.76
N ALA A 162 7.02 -13.02 10.39
CA ALA A 162 6.78 -11.92 11.30
C ALA A 162 5.44 -12.06 12.04
N VAL A 163 5.22 -11.20 13.05
CA VAL A 163 3.92 -11.02 13.67
C VAL A 163 2.94 -10.37 12.69
N PHE A 164 1.66 -10.36 13.03
CA PHE A 164 0.61 -9.79 12.18
C PHE A 164 0.08 -8.51 12.80
N ALA A 165 -0.25 -7.53 11.97
CA ALA A 165 -0.80 -6.25 12.38
C ALA A 165 -2.08 -6.41 13.23
N PRO A 166 -2.37 -5.48 14.17
CA PRO A 166 -3.54 -5.52 15.05
C PRO A 166 -4.84 -5.11 14.31
N ALA A 167 -5.17 -5.81 13.21
CA ALA A 167 -6.27 -5.48 12.32
C ALA A 167 -7.63 -5.41 13.05
N ARG A 168 -7.90 -6.32 14.00
CA ARG A 168 -9.14 -6.32 14.77
C ARG A 168 -9.28 -5.05 15.59
N ASP A 169 -8.20 -4.59 16.21
CA ASP A 169 -8.21 -3.36 17.02
C ASP A 169 -8.42 -2.13 16.13
N MET A 170 -7.84 -2.12 14.92
CA MET A 170 -8.06 -1.07 13.92
C MET A 170 -9.53 -0.99 13.50
N VAL A 171 -10.15 -2.14 13.15
CA VAL A 171 -11.58 -2.18 12.79
C VAL A 171 -12.45 -1.73 13.97
N ASN A 172 -12.18 -2.20 15.19
CA ASN A 172 -12.92 -1.82 16.38
C ASN A 172 -12.80 -0.31 16.71
N ALA A 173 -11.69 0.31 16.35
CA ALA A 173 -11.46 1.75 16.48
C ALA A 173 -12.06 2.57 15.31
N GLY A 174 -12.67 1.92 14.32
CA GLY A 174 -13.27 2.59 13.15
C GLY A 174 -12.27 2.97 12.07
N VAL A 175 -11.06 2.41 12.09
CA VAL A 175 -10.09 2.56 10.99
C VAL A 175 -10.50 1.62 9.84
N PRO A 176 -10.74 2.12 8.63
CA PRO A 176 -10.97 1.28 7.46
C PRO A 176 -9.73 0.43 7.18
N VAL A 177 -9.90 -0.88 7.03
CA VAL A 177 -8.82 -1.80 6.67
C VAL A 177 -8.89 -2.16 5.20
N ALA A 178 -7.81 -1.96 4.46
CA ALA A 178 -7.57 -2.54 3.14
C ALA A 178 -6.55 -3.67 3.24
N MET A 179 -6.56 -4.60 2.28
CA MET A 179 -5.54 -5.65 2.19
C MET A 179 -5.04 -5.81 0.76
N ALA A 180 -3.73 -6.04 0.62
CA ALA A 180 -3.06 -6.24 -0.65
C ALA A 180 -1.99 -7.34 -0.55
N THR A 181 -1.43 -7.72 -1.69
CA THR A 181 -0.42 -8.78 -1.76
C THR A 181 0.96 -8.31 -1.33
N ASP A 182 1.27 -7.03 -1.51
CA ASP A 182 2.65 -6.51 -1.41
C ASP A 182 3.62 -7.31 -2.29
N PHE A 183 3.20 -7.63 -3.52
CA PHE A 183 4.07 -8.40 -4.41
C PHE A 183 5.36 -7.65 -4.71
N ASN A 184 6.46 -8.23 -4.30
CA ASN A 184 7.79 -7.71 -4.56
C ASN A 184 8.84 -8.83 -4.48
N PRO A 185 10.00 -8.67 -5.14
CA PRO A 185 11.03 -9.72 -5.17
C PRO A 185 11.81 -9.87 -3.86
N GLY A 186 11.71 -8.93 -2.94
CA GLY A 186 12.48 -8.91 -1.68
C GLY A 186 11.82 -9.64 -0.53
N SER A 187 10.58 -9.29 -0.22
CA SER A 187 9.89 -9.74 1.00
C SER A 187 8.63 -10.55 0.74
N CYS A 188 8.00 -10.42 -0.44
CA CYS A 188 6.72 -11.10 -0.69
C CYS A 188 6.50 -11.49 -2.16
N PRO A 189 6.93 -12.69 -2.61
CA PRO A 189 6.70 -13.16 -3.97
C PRO A 189 5.28 -13.73 -4.17
N CYS A 190 4.26 -13.18 -3.50
CA CYS A 190 2.89 -13.68 -3.51
C CYS A 190 2.03 -12.88 -4.49
N LEU A 191 1.49 -13.56 -5.53
CA LEU A 191 0.50 -13.01 -6.48
C LEU A 191 -0.94 -13.46 -6.20
N ASN A 192 -1.15 -14.28 -5.14
CA ASN A 192 -2.43 -14.92 -4.89
C ASN A 192 -3.28 -14.11 -3.91
N MET A 193 -4.24 -13.35 -4.44
CA MET A 193 -5.14 -12.54 -3.63
C MET A 193 -6.08 -13.41 -2.75
N GLN A 194 -6.44 -14.63 -3.17
CA GLN A 194 -7.20 -15.54 -2.32
C GLN A 194 -6.40 -15.96 -1.09
N PHE A 195 -5.08 -16.11 -1.19
CA PHE A 195 -4.24 -16.38 -0.02
C PHE A 195 -4.24 -15.18 0.95
N VAL A 196 -4.23 -13.95 0.46
CA VAL A 196 -4.40 -12.75 1.28
C VAL A 196 -5.75 -12.77 2.01
N ILE A 197 -6.84 -13.14 1.32
CA ILE A 197 -8.17 -13.32 1.90
C ILE A 197 -8.14 -14.35 3.03
N ASN A 198 -7.53 -15.52 2.79
CA ASN A 198 -7.42 -16.56 3.82
C ASN A 198 -6.68 -16.07 5.06
N LEU A 199 -5.55 -15.34 4.88
CA LEU A 199 -4.78 -14.78 5.98
C LEU A 199 -5.57 -13.71 6.75
N GLY A 200 -6.40 -12.92 6.10
CA GLY A 200 -7.31 -11.97 6.71
C GLY A 200 -8.22 -12.63 7.75
N CYS A 201 -8.86 -13.73 7.40
CA CYS A 201 -9.69 -14.49 8.33
C CYS A 201 -8.86 -15.20 9.41
N LEU A 202 -7.77 -15.87 9.01
CA LEU A 202 -7.02 -16.75 9.92
C LEU A 202 -6.14 -15.98 10.91
N LYS A 203 -5.49 -14.90 10.45
CA LYS A 203 -4.47 -14.17 11.20
C LYS A 203 -4.98 -12.86 11.76
N TYR A 204 -5.72 -12.08 10.97
CA TYR A 204 -6.29 -10.81 11.42
C TYR A 204 -7.63 -10.96 12.16
N LYS A 205 -8.23 -12.17 12.16
CA LYS A 205 -9.51 -12.46 12.82
C LYS A 205 -10.65 -11.56 12.31
N LEU A 206 -10.59 -11.22 11.05
CA LEU A 206 -11.67 -10.51 10.36
C LEU A 206 -12.74 -11.52 9.91
N THR A 207 -14.00 -11.07 9.84
CA THR A 207 -15.07 -11.89 9.25
C THR A 207 -14.90 -11.97 7.73
N PRO A 208 -15.50 -12.95 7.05
CA PRO A 208 -15.47 -13.02 5.59
C PRO A 208 -15.93 -11.74 4.89
N GLU A 209 -16.98 -11.06 5.41
CA GLU A 209 -17.49 -9.80 4.87
C GLU A 209 -16.51 -8.63 5.07
N GLU A 210 -15.87 -8.55 6.24
CA GLU A 210 -14.83 -7.54 6.51
C GLU A 210 -13.64 -7.75 5.58
N VAL A 211 -13.22 -9.02 5.37
CA VAL A 211 -12.15 -9.36 4.44
C VAL A 211 -12.51 -9.01 3.00
N LEU A 212 -13.74 -9.35 2.56
CA LEU A 212 -14.19 -8.99 1.23
C LEU A 212 -14.18 -7.47 1.03
N THR A 213 -14.69 -6.72 1.99
CA THR A 213 -14.66 -5.24 1.97
C THR A 213 -13.22 -4.71 1.90
N ALA A 214 -12.30 -5.31 2.67
CA ALA A 214 -10.90 -4.91 2.70
C ALA A 214 -10.17 -5.10 1.35
N VAL A 215 -10.46 -6.18 0.63
CA VAL A 215 -9.81 -6.47 -0.66
C VAL A 215 -10.53 -5.86 -1.86
N THR A 216 -11.70 -5.24 -1.66
CA THR A 216 -12.49 -4.64 -2.74
C THR A 216 -12.68 -3.14 -2.53
N LEU A 217 -13.70 -2.72 -1.78
CA LEU A 217 -14.08 -1.31 -1.60
C LEU A 217 -12.98 -0.50 -0.93
N ASN A 218 -12.43 -0.99 0.19
CA ASN A 218 -11.38 -0.29 0.92
C ASN A 218 -10.05 -0.31 0.14
N GLY A 219 -9.74 -1.40 -0.57
CA GLY A 219 -8.60 -1.45 -1.50
C GLY A 219 -8.72 -0.41 -2.61
N ALA A 220 -9.91 -0.26 -3.20
CA ALA A 220 -10.19 0.78 -4.19
C ALA A 220 -10.06 2.19 -3.59
N ALA A 221 -10.53 2.39 -2.35
CA ALA A 221 -10.42 3.67 -1.65
C ALA A 221 -8.95 4.02 -1.35
N ALA A 222 -8.11 3.04 -0.97
CA ALA A 222 -6.69 3.25 -0.69
C ALA A 222 -5.88 3.72 -1.92
N ILE A 223 -6.41 3.50 -3.13
CA ILE A 223 -5.84 4.01 -4.40
C ILE A 223 -6.71 5.11 -5.04
N ASP A 224 -7.69 5.64 -4.29
CA ASP A 224 -8.59 6.72 -4.70
C ASP A 224 -9.37 6.38 -5.99
N LEU A 225 -9.94 5.19 -6.03
CA LEU A 225 -10.78 4.69 -7.13
C LEU A 225 -12.13 4.10 -6.65
N ALA A 226 -12.52 4.33 -5.39
CA ALA A 226 -13.76 3.77 -4.84
C ALA A 226 -15.03 4.30 -5.53
N ASP A 227 -14.95 5.43 -6.22
CA ASP A 227 -16.00 5.96 -7.08
C ASP A 227 -16.19 5.17 -8.39
N LYS A 228 -15.17 4.39 -8.79
CA LYS A 228 -15.12 3.67 -10.08
C LYS A 228 -15.18 2.17 -9.96
N VAL A 229 -14.60 1.60 -8.90
CA VAL A 229 -14.47 0.15 -8.67
C VAL A 229 -14.64 -0.20 -7.19
N GLY A 230 -14.58 -1.48 -6.85
CA GLY A 230 -14.60 -1.99 -5.47
C GLY A 230 -15.96 -2.39 -4.95
N SER A 231 -17.05 -2.05 -5.63
CA SER A 231 -18.41 -2.51 -5.33
C SER A 231 -19.22 -2.68 -6.62
N VAL A 232 -20.28 -3.47 -6.55
CA VAL A 232 -21.22 -3.69 -7.66
C VAL A 232 -22.35 -2.68 -7.53
N GLU A 233 -22.17 -1.53 -8.20
CA GLU A 233 -23.12 -0.43 -8.18
C GLU A 233 -23.29 0.16 -9.57
N GLU A 234 -24.48 0.75 -9.83
CA GLU A 234 -24.75 1.45 -11.08
C GLU A 234 -23.77 2.63 -11.25
N GLY A 235 -23.20 2.76 -12.44
CA GLY A 235 -22.23 3.80 -12.78
C GLY A 235 -20.77 3.42 -12.53
N LYS A 236 -20.48 2.32 -11.84
CA LYS A 236 -19.12 1.80 -11.68
C LYS A 236 -18.70 0.90 -12.85
N LEU A 237 -17.40 0.70 -12.99
CA LEU A 237 -16.82 -0.19 -14.01
C LEU A 237 -17.22 -1.64 -13.74
N GLY A 238 -17.48 -2.40 -14.79
CA GLY A 238 -17.79 -3.82 -14.74
C GLY A 238 -16.55 -4.68 -14.51
N ASP A 239 -15.82 -4.43 -13.40
CA ASP A 239 -14.66 -5.20 -12.96
C ASP A 239 -15.13 -6.23 -11.92
N LEU A 240 -15.25 -7.50 -12.33
CA LEU A 240 -15.88 -8.55 -11.54
C LEU A 240 -15.03 -9.81 -11.53
N VAL A 241 -15.14 -10.58 -10.44
CA VAL A 241 -14.60 -11.94 -10.35
C VAL A 241 -15.76 -12.90 -10.03
N ILE A 242 -15.94 -13.92 -10.87
CA ILE A 242 -16.85 -15.02 -10.60
C ILE A 242 -16.04 -16.15 -9.97
N TRP A 243 -16.45 -16.57 -8.79
CA TRP A 243 -15.78 -17.59 -8.01
C TRP A 243 -16.44 -18.97 -8.21
N ASP A 244 -15.62 -20.01 -8.29
CA ASP A 244 -16.08 -21.42 -8.23
C ASP A 244 -16.23 -21.84 -6.77
N ALA A 245 -17.18 -21.22 -6.09
CA ALA A 245 -17.46 -21.39 -4.68
C ALA A 245 -18.96 -21.20 -4.41
N PRO A 246 -19.56 -21.96 -3.47
CA PRO A 246 -20.96 -21.81 -3.13
C PRO A 246 -21.28 -20.54 -2.35
N ASP A 247 -20.31 -20.01 -1.59
CA ASP A 247 -20.47 -18.86 -0.73
C ASP A 247 -19.09 -18.21 -0.40
N LEU A 248 -19.13 -17.11 0.34
CA LEU A 248 -17.94 -16.36 0.74
C LEU A 248 -17.10 -17.12 1.78
N ASP A 249 -17.74 -17.83 2.70
CA ASP A 249 -17.06 -18.64 3.72
C ASP A 249 -16.16 -19.70 3.08
N TYR A 250 -16.64 -20.32 2.00
CA TYR A 250 -15.86 -21.32 1.27
C TYR A 250 -14.59 -20.70 0.64
N ILE A 251 -14.68 -19.51 0.09
CA ILE A 251 -13.51 -18.78 -0.46
C ILE A 251 -12.49 -18.52 0.64
N CYS A 252 -12.95 -18.06 1.80
CA CYS A 252 -12.11 -17.76 2.97
C CYS A 252 -11.51 -19.02 3.60
N TYR A 253 -12.19 -20.15 3.53
CA TYR A 253 -11.76 -21.41 4.13
C TYR A 253 -10.72 -22.17 3.28
N ARG A 254 -10.80 -22.12 1.95
CA ARG A 254 -10.00 -22.92 1.01
C ARG A 254 -8.60 -22.31 0.82
N VAL A 255 -7.70 -22.58 1.75
CA VAL A 255 -6.31 -22.12 1.69
C VAL A 255 -5.53 -22.79 0.55
N GLY A 256 -4.72 -22.01 -0.16
CA GLY A 256 -3.84 -22.49 -1.23
C GLY A 256 -4.53 -22.84 -2.54
N SER A 257 -5.84 -22.57 -2.65
CA SER A 257 -6.61 -22.75 -3.88
C SER A 257 -6.66 -21.44 -4.68
N ASN A 258 -6.93 -21.54 -5.97
CA ASN A 258 -7.38 -20.42 -6.78
C ASN A 258 -8.79 -20.76 -7.29
N LEU A 259 -9.79 -20.12 -6.70
CA LEU A 259 -11.21 -20.34 -7.04
C LEU A 259 -11.75 -19.26 -7.98
N ALA A 260 -10.92 -18.31 -8.44
CA ALA A 260 -11.34 -17.35 -9.45
C ALA A 260 -11.59 -18.08 -10.79
N LYS A 261 -12.87 -18.24 -11.13
CA LYS A 261 -13.31 -18.99 -12.33
C LYS A 261 -13.33 -18.11 -13.58
N THR A 262 -13.79 -16.89 -13.43
CA THR A 262 -13.88 -15.93 -14.54
C THR A 262 -13.55 -14.55 -14.02
N VAL A 263 -12.67 -13.86 -14.73
CA VAL A 263 -12.37 -12.47 -14.47
C VAL A 263 -12.96 -11.63 -15.59
N ILE A 264 -13.66 -10.56 -15.21
CA ILE A 264 -14.28 -9.61 -16.12
C ILE A 264 -13.65 -8.25 -15.85
N LYS A 265 -13.17 -7.62 -16.91
CA LYS A 265 -12.56 -6.30 -16.86
C LYS A 265 -13.33 -5.35 -17.77
N ARG A 266 -13.92 -4.30 -17.19
CA ARG A 266 -14.77 -3.34 -17.94
C ARG A 266 -15.88 -4.00 -18.76
N GLY A 267 -16.46 -5.09 -18.22
CA GLY A 267 -17.52 -5.85 -18.87
C GLY A 267 -17.05 -6.91 -19.86
N GLU A 268 -15.73 -7.06 -20.08
CA GLU A 268 -15.16 -8.07 -20.97
C GLU A 268 -14.46 -9.20 -20.19
N ILE A 269 -14.65 -10.44 -20.61
CA ILE A 269 -13.93 -11.59 -20.03
C ILE A 269 -12.46 -11.51 -20.45
N VAL A 270 -11.56 -11.70 -19.49
CA VAL A 270 -10.10 -11.61 -19.67
C VAL A 270 -9.40 -12.92 -19.33
#